data_854ca7b9b9d1d98ce1525d16621e5b94
#
_entry.id   854ca7b9b9d1d98ce1525d16621e5b94
#
_cell.length_a   1.000
_cell.length_b   1.000
_cell.length_c   1.000
_cell.angle_alpha   90.00
_cell.angle_beta   90.00
_cell.angle_gamma   90.00
#
_symmetry.space_group_name_H-M   'P 1'
#
loop_
_entity.id
_entity.type
_entity.pdbx_description
1 polymer ?
#
loop_
_entity_poly.entity_id
_entity_poly.type
_entity_poly.pdbx_seq_one_letter_code
_entity_poly.pdbx_strand_id
1 'polypeptide(L)'
;MSRQDGKRDRGRHEAASVAGETGLLAILAILIANEVEFLLIGGLAVGHHGYPRATKDVDIVPAPDSKNLEQLWAALVELGAQPLAIGAFRPQELPLPFSLDALLQGGNWDLSTIHGRLDIIQYREGALETADDYKQLRSGAVPGDYHFGRVWVVGYEDLIDLKTLAGRDQDLVDIRALREANEDTAP
;
A
#
# COMPACT_ATOMS: atom_id res chain seq x y z
N MET A 1 29.09 -19.97 24.35
CA MET A 1 27.73 -19.68 24.86
C MET A 1 27.40 -18.24 24.55
N SER A 2 26.19 -17.96 24.15
CA SER A 2 25.58 -16.64 23.88
C SER A 2 25.64 -16.16 22.41
N ARG A 3 24.71 -16.63 21.59
CA ARG A 3 24.23 -15.98 20.31
C ARG A 3 22.74 -16.17 20.10
N GLN A 4 21.93 -16.41 21.14
CA GLN A 4 20.47 -16.61 21.00
C GLN A 4 19.61 -15.48 21.57
N ASP A 5 20.17 -14.51 22.30
CA ASP A 5 19.38 -13.47 22.97
C ASP A 5 18.98 -12.29 22.07
N GLY A 6 19.70 -12.04 20.97
CA GLY A 6 19.44 -10.87 20.11
C GLY A 6 18.20 -11.00 19.18
N LYS A 7 17.73 -12.23 18.94
CA LYS A 7 16.61 -12.44 18.01
C LYS A 7 15.24 -12.39 18.70
N ARG A 8 15.19 -12.66 20.00
CA ARG A 8 13.95 -12.62 20.80
C ARG A 8 13.54 -11.19 21.22
N ASP A 9 14.50 -10.27 21.28
CA ASP A 9 14.25 -8.90 21.72
C ASP A 9 13.68 -8.02 20.58
N ARG A 10 14.13 -8.23 19.33
CA ARG A 10 13.58 -7.52 18.16
C ARG A 10 12.10 -7.85 17.94
N GLY A 11 11.71 -9.12 17.98
CA GLY A 11 10.30 -9.51 17.79
C GLY A 11 9.35 -9.01 18.87
N ARG A 12 9.84 -8.74 20.10
CA ARG A 12 9.03 -8.14 21.18
C ARG A 12 8.84 -6.63 21.01
N HIS A 13 9.85 -5.91 20.49
CA HIS A 13 9.73 -4.48 20.19
C HIS A 13 8.80 -4.25 18.97
N GLU A 14 8.89 -5.10 17.95
CA GLU A 14 8.02 -5.01 16.76
C GLU A 14 6.56 -5.31 17.09
N ALA A 15 6.28 -6.37 17.85
CA ALA A 15 4.91 -6.70 18.29
C ALA A 15 4.30 -5.62 19.20
N ALA A 16 5.09 -4.97 20.05
CA ALA A 16 4.64 -3.87 20.90
C ALA A 16 4.36 -2.58 20.11
N SER A 17 5.07 -2.36 18.99
CA SER A 17 4.89 -1.21 18.10
C SER A 17 3.56 -1.28 17.33
N VAL A 18 3.13 -2.48 16.92
CA VAL A 18 1.88 -2.70 16.17
C VAL A 18 0.66 -2.67 17.09
N ALA A 19 0.78 -3.13 18.34
CA ALA A 19 -0.34 -3.29 19.28
C ALA A 19 -1.03 -1.97 19.72
N GLY A 20 -0.43 -0.82 19.44
CA GLY A 20 -1.00 0.50 19.74
C GLY A 20 -1.66 1.20 18.56
N GLU A 21 -1.51 0.67 17.35
CA GLU A 21 -2.03 1.29 16.14
C GLU A 21 -3.50 0.97 15.90
N THR A 22 -4.23 1.95 15.38
CA THR A 22 -5.63 1.79 15.01
C THR A 22 -5.90 2.32 13.59
N GLY A 23 -6.93 1.78 12.96
CA GLY A 23 -7.35 2.22 11.63
C GLY A 23 -6.29 1.96 10.56
N LEU A 24 -6.17 2.87 9.59
CA LEU A 24 -5.32 2.68 8.42
C LEU A 24 -3.83 2.54 8.75
N LEU A 25 -3.34 3.17 9.82
CA LEU A 25 -1.95 3.05 10.25
C LEU A 25 -1.61 1.64 10.74
N ALA A 26 -2.58 0.93 11.34
CA ALA A 26 -2.39 -0.46 11.75
C ALA A 26 -2.16 -1.37 10.53
N ILE A 27 -2.82 -1.09 9.39
CA ILE A 27 -2.58 -1.84 8.14
C ILE A 27 -1.13 -1.67 7.70
N LEU A 28 -0.61 -0.43 7.66
CA LEU A 28 0.78 -0.16 7.29
C LEU A 28 1.76 -0.82 8.26
N ALA A 29 1.49 -0.75 9.57
CA ALA A 29 2.34 -1.35 10.60
C ALA A 29 2.43 -2.88 10.45
N ILE A 30 1.32 -3.56 10.16
CA ILE A 30 1.27 -5.01 9.93
C ILE A 30 2.01 -5.39 8.64
N LEU A 31 1.85 -4.62 7.56
CA LEU A 31 2.60 -4.84 6.32
C LEU A 31 4.13 -4.74 6.56
N ILE A 32 4.57 -3.72 7.29
CA ILE A 32 5.99 -3.52 7.64
C ILE A 32 6.48 -4.65 8.56
N ALA A 33 5.70 -5.05 9.57
CA ALA A 33 6.08 -6.14 10.49
C ALA A 33 6.24 -7.50 9.78
N ASN A 34 5.49 -7.72 8.70
CA ASN A 34 5.63 -8.89 7.81
C ASN A 34 6.71 -8.69 6.73
N GLU A 35 7.53 -7.64 6.80
CA GLU A 35 8.60 -7.35 5.85
C GLU A 35 8.12 -7.20 4.39
N VAL A 36 6.88 -6.75 4.19
CA VAL A 36 6.33 -6.54 2.84
C VAL A 36 6.98 -5.32 2.20
N GLU A 37 7.53 -5.50 1.01
CA GLU A 37 7.98 -4.39 0.18
C GLU A 37 6.83 -3.88 -0.68
N PHE A 38 6.49 -2.59 -0.52
CA PHE A 38 5.41 -1.94 -1.27
C PHE A 38 5.66 -0.44 -1.44
N LEU A 39 4.94 0.14 -2.39
CA LEU A 39 4.78 1.59 -2.54
C LEU A 39 3.41 2.00 -2.03
N LEU A 40 3.38 3.00 -1.15
CA LEU A 40 2.16 3.67 -0.76
C LEU A 40 1.75 4.64 -1.87
N ILE A 41 0.52 4.53 -2.34
CA ILE A 41 -0.08 5.40 -3.35
C ILE A 41 -1.38 6.01 -2.81
N GLY A 42 -2.24 6.52 -3.68
CA GLY A 42 -3.60 6.94 -3.35
C GLY A 42 -3.70 8.12 -2.38
N GLY A 43 -4.71 8.09 -1.52
CA GLY A 43 -5.06 9.22 -0.64
C GLY A 43 -4.03 9.54 0.43
N LEU A 44 -3.37 8.53 1.00
CA LEU A 44 -2.30 8.73 2.00
C LEU A 44 -1.05 9.33 1.36
N ALA A 45 -0.71 8.94 0.12
CA ALA A 45 0.39 9.53 -0.63
C ALA A 45 0.12 11.01 -0.95
N VAL A 46 -1.12 11.37 -1.27
CA VAL A 46 -1.54 12.77 -1.44
C VAL A 46 -1.28 13.58 -0.17
N GLY A 47 -1.63 13.03 0.99
CA GLY A 47 -1.34 13.65 2.28
C GLY A 47 0.15 13.84 2.53
N HIS A 48 0.97 12.85 2.17
CA HIS A 48 2.43 12.90 2.29
C HIS A 48 3.05 14.00 1.44
N HIS A 49 2.52 14.23 0.24
CA HIS A 49 2.98 15.27 -0.70
C HIS A 49 2.38 16.67 -0.45
N GLY A 50 1.80 16.93 0.72
CA GLY A 50 1.43 18.26 1.17
C GLY A 50 -0.05 18.61 1.10
N TYR A 51 -0.92 17.70 0.66
CA TYR A 51 -2.37 17.90 0.69
C TYR A 51 -3.07 16.84 1.58
N PRO A 52 -3.05 17.01 2.92
CA PRO A 52 -3.72 16.09 3.83
C PRO A 52 -5.24 16.17 3.67
N ARG A 53 -5.86 15.06 3.40
CA ARG A 53 -7.31 14.89 3.35
C ARG A 53 -7.76 13.57 3.95
N ALA A 54 -9.04 13.48 4.30
CA ALA A 54 -9.60 12.21 4.73
C ALA A 54 -9.54 11.16 3.60
N THR A 55 -9.08 9.95 3.94
CA THR A 55 -9.16 8.76 3.09
C THR A 55 -9.77 7.62 3.88
N LYS A 56 -10.36 6.64 3.19
CA LYS A 56 -11.04 5.49 3.80
C LYS A 56 -10.26 4.19 3.62
N ASP A 57 -9.20 4.24 2.84
CA ASP A 57 -8.44 3.11 2.33
C ASP A 57 -6.94 3.38 2.37
N VAL A 58 -6.19 2.30 2.41
CA VAL A 58 -4.76 2.25 2.13
C VAL A 58 -4.62 1.69 0.73
N ASP A 59 -3.97 2.41 -0.17
CA ASP A 59 -3.69 1.96 -1.54
C ASP A 59 -2.21 1.60 -1.64
N ILE A 60 -1.88 0.38 -2.06
CA ILE A 60 -0.50 -0.06 -2.22
C ILE A 60 -0.23 -0.70 -3.59
N VAL A 61 1.02 -0.58 -4.04
CA VAL A 61 1.61 -1.35 -5.13
C VAL A 61 2.68 -2.26 -4.51
N PRO A 62 2.47 -3.57 -4.38
CA PRO A 62 3.48 -4.48 -3.83
C PRO A 62 4.59 -4.74 -4.85
N ALA A 63 5.82 -5.01 -4.37
CA ALA A 63 6.85 -5.56 -5.22
C ALA A 63 6.40 -6.91 -5.79
N PRO A 64 6.59 -7.15 -7.11
CA PRO A 64 5.93 -8.26 -7.80
C PRO A 64 6.66 -9.61 -7.66
N ASP A 65 7.74 -9.69 -6.88
CA ASP A 65 8.44 -10.96 -6.68
C ASP A 65 7.67 -11.91 -5.76
N SER A 66 7.79 -13.22 -6.02
CA SER A 66 6.99 -14.24 -5.34
C SER A 66 7.20 -14.26 -3.83
N LYS A 67 8.44 -14.02 -3.35
CA LYS A 67 8.74 -14.00 -1.92
C LYS A 67 7.99 -12.85 -1.24
N ASN A 68 7.98 -11.67 -1.86
CA ASN A 68 7.26 -10.52 -1.33
C ASN A 68 5.75 -10.75 -1.32
N LEU A 69 5.19 -11.39 -2.36
CA LEU A 69 3.77 -11.72 -2.40
C LEU A 69 3.37 -12.79 -1.38
N GLU A 70 4.27 -13.72 -1.03
CA GLU A 70 4.08 -14.65 0.10
C GLU A 70 4.06 -13.91 1.45
N GLN A 71 4.95 -12.92 1.65
CA GLN A 71 4.96 -12.06 2.83
C GLN A 71 3.68 -11.20 2.90
N LEU A 72 3.26 -10.64 1.78
CA LEU A 72 2.00 -9.92 1.67
C LEU A 72 0.81 -10.82 2.03
N TRP A 73 0.78 -12.06 1.53
CA TRP A 73 -0.28 -13.00 1.88
C TRP A 73 -0.33 -13.29 3.39
N ALA A 74 0.82 -13.45 4.04
CA ALA A 74 0.88 -13.63 5.50
C ALA A 74 0.30 -12.42 6.25
N ALA A 75 0.65 -11.20 5.82
CA ALA A 75 0.09 -9.96 6.36
C ALA A 75 -1.43 -9.87 6.12
N LEU A 76 -1.94 -10.28 4.95
CA LEU A 76 -3.36 -10.28 4.63
C LEU A 76 -4.15 -11.27 5.52
N VAL A 77 -3.58 -12.42 5.83
CA VAL A 77 -4.18 -13.38 6.78
C VAL A 77 -4.25 -12.77 8.19
N GLU A 78 -3.18 -12.11 8.66
CA GLU A 78 -3.14 -11.42 9.95
C GLU A 78 -4.17 -10.28 10.02
N LEU A 79 -4.32 -9.52 8.92
CA LEU A 79 -5.31 -8.45 8.77
C LEU A 79 -6.76 -8.97 8.70
N GLY A 80 -6.98 -10.28 8.60
CA GLY A 80 -8.29 -10.85 8.35
C GLY A 80 -8.91 -10.35 7.04
N ALA A 81 -8.06 -10.13 6.02
CA ALA A 81 -8.46 -9.53 4.76
C ALA A 81 -9.48 -10.38 3.99
N GLN A 82 -10.53 -9.75 3.51
CA GLN A 82 -11.58 -10.37 2.71
C GLN A 82 -11.87 -9.49 1.50
N PRO A 83 -12.05 -10.07 0.30
CA PRO A 83 -12.44 -9.31 -0.89
C PRO A 83 -13.75 -8.57 -0.67
N LEU A 84 -13.82 -7.35 -1.13
CA LEU A 84 -15.06 -6.61 -1.22
C LEU A 84 -15.84 -7.05 -2.47
N ALA A 85 -17.16 -6.87 -2.42
CA ALA A 85 -17.98 -7.09 -3.60
C ALA A 85 -17.62 -6.06 -4.69
N ILE A 86 -17.35 -6.53 -5.90
CA ILE A 86 -17.09 -5.67 -7.06
C ILE A 86 -18.42 -5.45 -7.79
N GLY A 87 -19.01 -4.28 -7.64
CA GLY A 87 -20.30 -3.97 -8.23
C GLY A 87 -21.40 -4.89 -7.71
N ALA A 88 -22.05 -5.66 -8.61
CA ALA A 88 -23.10 -6.62 -8.28
C ALA A 88 -22.56 -8.02 -7.88
N PHE A 89 -21.25 -8.26 -8.06
CA PHE A 89 -20.65 -9.57 -7.79
C PHE A 89 -20.25 -9.71 -6.32
N ARG A 90 -20.66 -10.82 -5.72
CA ARG A 90 -20.20 -11.21 -4.37
C ARG A 90 -18.80 -11.84 -4.45
N PRO A 91 -18.00 -11.84 -3.36
CA PRO A 91 -16.68 -12.47 -3.35
C PRO A 91 -16.66 -13.91 -3.86
N GLN A 92 -17.73 -14.68 -3.63
CA GLN A 92 -17.87 -16.07 -4.08
C GLN A 92 -18.15 -16.21 -5.59
N GLU A 93 -18.52 -15.13 -6.25
CA GLU A 93 -18.85 -15.06 -7.69
C GLU A 93 -17.67 -14.53 -8.50
N LEU A 94 -16.55 -14.19 -7.84
CA LEU A 94 -15.33 -13.78 -8.52
C LEU A 94 -14.76 -14.96 -9.33
N PRO A 95 -14.18 -14.70 -10.50
CA PRO A 95 -13.64 -15.74 -11.38
C PRO A 95 -12.49 -16.54 -10.76
N LEU A 96 -11.80 -15.96 -9.79
CA LEU A 96 -10.75 -16.61 -9.00
C LEU A 96 -11.04 -16.39 -7.52
N PRO A 97 -11.02 -17.44 -6.67
CA PRO A 97 -11.09 -17.28 -5.23
C PRO A 97 -9.87 -16.51 -4.73
N PHE A 98 -10.08 -15.62 -3.78
CA PHE A 98 -8.98 -14.90 -3.12
C PHE A 98 -8.06 -15.89 -2.41
N SER A 99 -6.83 -15.98 -2.86
CA SER A 99 -5.82 -16.95 -2.41
C SER A 99 -4.42 -16.44 -2.75
N LEU A 100 -3.39 -17.06 -2.16
CA LEU A 100 -2.01 -16.79 -2.54
C LEU A 100 -1.78 -17.01 -4.05
N ASP A 101 -2.31 -18.11 -4.61
CA ASP A 101 -2.15 -18.40 -6.03
C ASP A 101 -2.77 -17.30 -6.92
N ALA A 102 -3.92 -16.75 -6.52
CA ALA A 102 -4.55 -15.65 -7.24
C ALA A 102 -3.72 -14.36 -7.12
N LEU A 103 -3.15 -14.09 -5.94
CA LEU A 103 -2.26 -12.94 -5.73
C LEU A 103 -0.98 -13.06 -6.57
N LEU A 104 -0.41 -14.27 -6.68
CA LEU A 104 0.77 -14.56 -7.50
C LEU A 104 0.50 -14.45 -9.02
N GLN A 105 -0.74 -14.62 -9.45
CA GLN A 105 -1.15 -14.41 -10.84
C GLN A 105 -1.33 -12.94 -11.20
N GLY A 106 -1.30 -12.05 -10.21
CA GLY A 106 -1.49 -10.62 -10.38
C GLY A 106 -2.96 -10.20 -10.36
N GLY A 107 -3.20 -8.92 -10.57
CA GLY A 107 -4.52 -8.30 -10.57
C GLY A 107 -4.68 -7.30 -9.44
N ASN A 108 -5.85 -6.67 -9.38
CA ASN A 108 -6.16 -5.67 -8.36
C ASN A 108 -7.16 -6.25 -7.37
N TRP A 109 -6.99 -5.90 -6.10
CA TRP A 109 -7.81 -6.43 -5.02
C TRP A 109 -8.29 -5.31 -4.11
N ASP A 110 -9.59 -5.14 -4.01
CA ASP A 110 -10.24 -4.27 -3.03
C ASP A 110 -10.63 -5.13 -1.83
N LEU A 111 -10.01 -4.87 -0.69
CA LEU A 111 -10.13 -5.71 0.50
C LEU A 111 -10.72 -4.93 1.68
N SER A 112 -11.56 -5.61 2.47
CA SER A 112 -11.87 -5.19 3.84
C SER A 112 -10.94 -5.91 4.80
N THR A 113 -10.48 -5.21 5.82
CA THR A 113 -9.69 -5.78 6.92
C THR A 113 -10.32 -5.42 8.26
N ILE A 114 -9.83 -5.99 9.35
CA ILE A 114 -10.26 -5.63 10.70
C ILE A 114 -9.89 -4.18 11.10
N HIS A 115 -9.01 -3.52 10.33
CA HIS A 115 -8.51 -2.17 10.58
C HIS A 115 -8.99 -1.13 9.56
N GLY A 116 -9.68 -1.55 8.51
CA GLY A 116 -10.15 -0.67 7.44
C GLY A 116 -10.02 -1.31 6.06
N ARG A 117 -10.00 -0.49 5.02
CA ARG A 117 -9.88 -0.96 3.64
C ARG A 117 -8.42 -0.95 3.19
N LEU A 118 -8.07 -1.94 2.37
CA LEU A 118 -6.77 -2.07 1.71
C LEU A 118 -7.00 -2.40 0.24
N ASP A 119 -6.50 -1.52 -0.63
CA ASP A 119 -6.56 -1.70 -2.07
C ASP A 119 -5.15 -2.07 -2.58
N ILE A 120 -5.03 -3.23 -3.23
CA ILE A 120 -3.78 -3.75 -3.80
C ILE A 120 -3.84 -3.57 -5.30
N ILE A 121 -2.90 -2.84 -5.85
CA ILE A 121 -2.79 -2.56 -7.28
C ILE A 121 -1.54 -3.25 -7.82
N GLN A 122 -1.72 -4.33 -8.58
CA GLN A 122 -0.63 -5.07 -9.23
C GLN A 122 -0.60 -4.81 -10.74
N TYR A 123 -1.65 -4.24 -11.29
CA TYR A 123 -1.76 -3.90 -12.71
C TYR A 123 -2.46 -2.56 -12.91
N ARG A 124 -1.91 -1.74 -13.78
CA ARG A 124 -2.55 -0.54 -14.34
C ARG A 124 -2.03 -0.28 -15.74
N GLU A 125 -2.94 -0.28 -16.71
CA GLU A 125 -2.62 0.05 -18.09
C GLU A 125 -1.94 1.42 -18.18
N GLY A 126 -0.82 1.49 -18.91
CA GLY A 126 -0.03 2.70 -19.11
C GLY A 126 0.89 3.09 -17.95
N ALA A 127 0.90 2.36 -16.81
CA ALA A 127 1.73 2.74 -15.66
C ALA A 127 2.31 1.57 -14.85
N LEU A 128 1.65 0.42 -14.82
CA LEU A 128 2.10 -0.74 -14.03
C LEU A 128 1.68 -2.02 -14.76
N GLU A 129 2.47 -2.45 -15.72
CA GLU A 129 2.23 -3.62 -16.56
C GLU A 129 3.30 -4.68 -16.38
N THR A 130 4.48 -4.27 -15.93
CA THR A 130 5.66 -5.14 -15.79
C THR A 130 6.37 -4.92 -14.45
N ALA A 131 7.26 -5.85 -14.10
CA ALA A 131 8.13 -5.70 -12.94
C ALA A 131 9.11 -4.51 -13.06
N ASP A 132 9.44 -4.09 -14.28
CA ASP A 132 10.33 -2.95 -14.50
C ASP A 132 9.59 -1.63 -14.25
N ASP A 133 8.29 -1.55 -14.49
CA ASP A 133 7.48 -0.38 -14.13
C ASP A 133 7.44 -0.20 -12.61
N TYR A 134 7.29 -1.29 -11.83
CA TYR A 134 7.43 -1.22 -10.38
C TYR A 134 8.81 -0.66 -9.95
N LYS A 135 9.89 -1.14 -10.56
CA LYS A 135 11.25 -0.66 -10.24
C LYS A 135 11.41 0.82 -10.58
N GLN A 136 10.83 1.29 -11.68
CA GLN A 136 10.84 2.69 -12.05
C GLN A 136 10.10 3.55 -11.00
N LEU A 137 8.87 3.22 -10.65
CA LEU A 137 8.11 3.88 -9.58
C LEU A 137 8.88 3.85 -8.25
N ARG A 138 9.51 2.71 -7.93
CA ARG A 138 10.31 2.54 -6.71
C ARG A 138 11.54 3.43 -6.68
N SER A 139 12.16 3.68 -7.83
CA SER A 139 13.36 4.54 -7.92
C SER A 139 13.06 6.02 -7.67
N GLY A 140 11.84 6.48 -7.97
CA GLY A 140 11.35 7.83 -7.68
C GLY A 140 10.71 7.99 -6.31
N ALA A 141 10.52 6.89 -5.57
CA ALA A 141 9.81 6.90 -4.30
C ALA A 141 10.56 7.64 -3.20
N VAL A 142 9.81 8.31 -2.34
CA VAL A 142 10.33 9.06 -1.18
C VAL A 142 10.00 8.35 0.14
N PRO A 143 10.84 8.50 1.17
CA PRO A 143 10.57 7.87 2.46
C PRO A 143 9.51 8.63 3.27
N GLY A 144 8.53 7.91 3.82
CA GLY A 144 7.68 8.34 4.91
C GLY A 144 8.11 7.64 6.20
N ASP A 145 8.59 8.39 7.17
CA ASP A 145 9.04 7.83 8.44
C ASP A 145 7.89 7.81 9.46
N TYR A 146 7.49 6.60 9.86
CA TYR A 146 6.51 6.33 10.89
C TYR A 146 7.22 5.70 12.10
N HIS A 147 6.64 5.79 13.30
CA HIS A 147 7.25 5.22 14.50
C HIS A 147 7.33 3.66 14.47
N PHE A 148 6.53 3.00 13.64
CA PHE A 148 6.59 1.54 13.40
C PHE A 148 7.54 1.15 12.25
N GLY A 149 8.10 2.10 11.51
CA GLY A 149 9.03 1.83 10.41
C GLY A 149 8.91 2.81 9.27
N ARG A 150 9.71 2.56 8.24
CA ARG A 150 9.72 3.37 7.01
C ARG A 150 8.80 2.78 5.97
N VAL A 151 7.94 3.64 5.41
CA VAL A 151 7.08 3.35 4.26
C VAL A 151 7.62 4.10 3.05
N TRP A 152 7.72 3.44 1.91
CA TRP A 152 8.06 4.11 0.66
C TRP A 152 6.79 4.63 0.00
N VAL A 153 6.75 5.94 -0.20
CA VAL A 153 5.64 6.64 -0.84
C VAL A 153 6.04 6.92 -2.29
N VAL A 154 5.14 6.67 -3.24
CA VAL A 154 5.37 6.98 -4.65
C VAL A 154 5.79 8.44 -4.83
N GLY A 155 6.69 8.71 -5.78
CA GLY A 155 7.17 10.06 -6.08
C GLY A 155 6.05 11.00 -6.53
N TYR A 156 6.28 12.30 -6.37
CA TYR A 156 5.25 13.32 -6.66
C TYR A 156 4.75 13.25 -8.12
N GLU A 157 5.68 13.22 -9.09
CA GLU A 157 5.31 13.18 -10.52
C GLU A 157 4.58 11.87 -10.86
N ASP A 158 5.09 10.73 -10.38
CA ASP A 158 4.45 9.43 -10.59
C ASP A 158 3.05 9.38 -9.96
N LEU A 159 2.84 10.03 -8.79
CA LEU A 159 1.51 10.15 -8.19
C LEU A 159 0.54 10.95 -9.07
N ILE A 160 1.01 12.06 -9.65
CA ILE A 160 0.22 12.86 -10.60
C ILE A 160 -0.16 12.03 -11.82
N ASP A 161 0.78 11.27 -12.38
CA ASP A 161 0.55 10.41 -13.54
C ASP A 161 -0.45 9.29 -13.22
N LEU A 162 -0.29 8.59 -12.11
CA LEU A 162 -1.23 7.56 -11.66
C LEU A 162 -2.65 8.09 -11.48
N LYS A 163 -2.79 9.31 -10.93
CA LYS A 163 -4.08 9.98 -10.75
C LYS A 163 -4.67 10.45 -12.07
N THR A 164 -3.84 10.94 -12.98
CA THR A 164 -4.27 11.33 -14.32
C THR A 164 -4.84 10.15 -15.09
N LEU A 165 -4.16 8.98 -15.02
CA LEU A 165 -4.64 7.74 -15.62
C LEU A 165 -5.92 7.21 -14.96
N ALA A 166 -6.09 7.38 -13.65
CA ALA A 166 -7.30 6.97 -12.94
C ALA A 166 -8.50 7.85 -13.31
N GLY A 167 -8.32 9.15 -13.47
CA GLY A 167 -9.25 10.13 -14.04
C GLY A 167 -10.58 10.30 -13.31
N ARG A 168 -10.68 9.87 -12.03
CA ARG A 168 -11.89 10.05 -11.21
C ARG A 168 -12.02 11.51 -10.78
N ASP A 169 -13.22 11.98 -10.45
CA ASP A 169 -13.45 13.36 -9.98
C ASP A 169 -12.55 13.72 -8.81
N GLN A 170 -12.37 12.81 -7.85
CA GLN A 170 -11.47 13.03 -6.70
C GLN A 170 -10.00 13.14 -7.14
N ASP A 171 -9.56 12.40 -8.15
CA ASP A 171 -8.18 12.48 -8.65
C ASP A 171 -7.90 13.85 -9.28
N LEU A 172 -8.86 14.44 -9.98
CA LEU A 172 -8.73 15.80 -10.53
C LEU A 172 -8.62 16.86 -9.42
N VAL A 173 -9.36 16.70 -8.32
CA VAL A 173 -9.25 17.55 -7.13
C VAL A 173 -7.88 17.41 -6.49
N ASP A 174 -7.43 16.17 -6.28
CA ASP A 174 -6.12 15.88 -5.69
C ASP A 174 -4.97 16.46 -6.50
N ILE A 175 -4.99 16.30 -7.85
CA ILE A 175 -3.97 16.84 -8.76
C ILE A 175 -3.88 18.37 -8.63
N ARG A 176 -5.02 19.07 -8.62
CA ARG A 176 -5.04 20.52 -8.48
C ARG A 176 -4.43 20.95 -7.14
N ALA A 177 -4.89 20.35 -6.06
CA ALA A 177 -4.42 20.70 -4.71
C ALA A 177 -2.93 20.39 -4.52
N LEU A 178 -2.43 19.28 -5.07
CA LEU A 178 -1.01 18.92 -5.05
C LEU A 178 -0.16 19.94 -5.81
N ARG A 179 -0.62 20.44 -6.95
CA ARG A 179 0.09 21.47 -7.73
C ARG A 179 0.14 22.78 -6.97
N GLU A 180 -0.99 23.24 -6.42
CA GLU A 180 -1.07 24.45 -5.59
C GLU A 180 -0.12 24.37 -4.39
N ALA A 181 -0.12 23.25 -3.65
CA ALA A 181 0.76 23.06 -2.50
C ALA A 181 2.26 23.07 -2.86
N ASN A 182 2.64 22.61 -4.06
CA ASN A 182 4.04 22.62 -4.50
C ASN A 182 4.47 23.94 -5.13
N GLU A 183 3.56 24.74 -5.71
CA GLU A 183 3.85 26.10 -6.17
C GLU A 183 4.18 27.02 -4.99
N ASP A 184 3.47 26.90 -3.87
CA ASP A 184 3.73 27.68 -2.64
C ASP A 184 5.04 27.30 -1.92
N THR A 185 5.64 26.15 -2.24
CA THR A 185 6.91 25.69 -1.66
C THR A 185 8.12 25.93 -2.56
N ALA A 186 7.92 26.39 -3.78
CA ALA A 186 9.01 26.76 -4.67
C ALA A 186 9.68 28.07 -4.18
N PRO A 187 11.03 28.12 -4.04
CA PRO A 187 11.76 29.28 -3.51
C PRO A 187 11.70 30.52 -4.41
#